data_4bb89bb48cca31ca7875260865b7f596
#
_entry.id   4bb89bb48cca31ca7875260865b7f596
#
_cell.length_a   1.000
_cell.length_b   1.000
_cell.length_c   1.000
_cell.angle_alpha   90.00
_cell.angle_beta   90.00
_cell.angle_gamma   90.00
#
_symmetry.space_group_name_H-M   'P 1'
#
loop_
_entity.id
_entity.type
_entity.pdbx_description
1 polymer ?
#
loop_
_entity_poly.entity_id
_entity_poly.type
_entity_poly.pdbx_seq_one_letter_code
_entity_poly.pdbx_strand_id
1 'polypeptide(L)'
;EFCRALKKSGCAMLKLGMESGHQGVLDALSKGIDLAEASAALRALHRAGIAVYGYFLFGTPPETEADAHETLDFIVRHSEYISFLNLAIFNLPAGSEEARSLSTQKFYEGDLSLYRSFLHPAGWQRGNVRNFIEKILKKHPAVAPIIRRTPEFFTSNHAPFFAFLKNSK
;
A
#
# COMPACT_ATOMS: atom_id res chain seq x y z
N GLU A 1 9.08 21.54 9.90
CA GLU A 1 10.35 21.46 10.68
C GLU A 1 10.88 20.04 10.76
N PHE A 2 10.09 19.08 11.23
CA PHE A 2 10.48 17.66 11.40
C PHE A 2 11.08 17.02 10.13
N CYS A 3 10.40 17.09 8.97
CA CYS A 3 10.91 16.52 7.71
C CYS A 3 12.25 17.12 7.27
N ARG A 4 12.48 18.42 7.54
CA ARG A 4 13.77 19.07 7.27
C ARG A 4 14.87 18.54 8.18
N ALA A 5 14.57 18.29 9.45
CA ALA A 5 15.52 17.69 10.38
C ALA A 5 15.88 16.26 9.96
N LEU A 6 14.89 15.43 9.59
CA LEU A 6 15.11 14.11 9.02
C LEU A 6 16.01 14.15 7.79
N LYS A 7 15.77 15.10 6.88
CA LYS A 7 16.61 15.25 5.68
C LYS A 7 18.06 15.60 6.03
N LYS A 8 18.25 16.54 6.98
CA LYS A 8 19.60 16.90 7.47
C LYS A 8 20.33 15.73 8.13
N SER A 9 19.63 14.82 8.79
CA SER A 9 20.21 13.60 9.38
C SER A 9 20.53 12.49 8.36
N GLY A 10 20.34 12.74 7.07
CA GLY A 10 20.66 11.79 6.00
C GLY A 10 19.49 10.93 5.54
N CYS A 11 18.25 11.17 6.02
CA CYS A 11 17.09 10.39 5.57
C CYS A 11 16.86 10.61 4.07
N ALA A 12 16.98 9.55 3.27
CA ALA A 12 16.76 9.56 1.82
C ALA A 12 15.33 9.16 1.45
N MET A 13 14.74 8.22 2.20
CA MET A 13 13.42 7.62 1.91
C MET A 13 12.73 7.19 3.20
N LEU A 14 11.41 7.29 3.22
CA LEU A 14 10.56 6.68 4.24
C LEU A 14 9.61 5.66 3.62
N LYS A 15 9.40 4.56 4.32
CA LYS A 15 8.34 3.60 4.05
C LYS A 15 7.13 3.98 4.88
N LEU A 16 5.99 4.19 4.25
CA LEU A 16 4.76 4.59 4.90
C LEU A 16 3.67 3.56 4.65
N GLY A 17 3.14 2.97 5.73
CA GLY A 17 1.92 2.17 5.68
C GLY A 17 0.74 3.09 5.50
N MET A 18 0.28 3.26 4.28
CA MET A 18 -0.94 4.02 3.95
C MET A 18 -2.18 3.17 4.09
N GLU A 19 -2.02 1.88 3.85
CA GLU A 19 -3.00 0.80 3.93
C GLU A 19 -4.17 0.99 2.95
N SER A 20 -4.95 2.06 3.06
CA SER A 20 -6.10 2.39 2.20
C SER A 20 -6.16 3.88 1.92
N GLY A 21 -6.80 4.26 0.83
CA GLY A 21 -7.19 5.63 0.51
C GLY A 21 -8.64 5.96 0.87
N HIS A 22 -9.33 5.05 1.58
CA HIS A 22 -10.69 5.24 2.07
C HIS A 22 -10.71 5.27 3.59
N GLN A 23 -11.22 6.37 4.20
CA GLN A 23 -11.16 6.58 5.64
C GLN A 23 -11.92 5.50 6.41
N GLY A 24 -13.11 5.12 5.97
CA GLY A 24 -13.92 4.09 6.63
C GLY A 24 -13.23 2.72 6.69
N VAL A 25 -12.41 2.35 5.69
CA VAL A 25 -11.59 1.14 5.73
C VAL A 25 -10.48 1.27 6.76
N LEU A 26 -9.81 2.42 6.84
CA LEU A 26 -8.77 2.68 7.85
C LEU A 26 -9.31 2.61 9.27
N ASP A 27 -10.49 3.19 9.49
CA ASP A 27 -11.17 3.18 10.79
C ASP A 27 -11.59 1.76 11.18
N ALA A 28 -12.17 1.00 10.26
CA ALA A 28 -12.56 -0.40 10.48
C ALA A 28 -11.35 -1.31 10.79
N LEU A 29 -10.18 -1.02 10.20
CA LEU A 29 -8.92 -1.71 10.48
C LEU A 29 -8.20 -1.16 11.71
N SER A 30 -8.74 -0.16 12.40
CA SER A 30 -8.15 0.48 13.57
C SER A 30 -6.71 0.96 13.34
N LYS A 31 -6.43 1.50 12.14
CA LYS A 31 -5.07 1.93 11.75
C LYS A 31 -4.64 3.26 12.36
N GLY A 32 -5.58 4.07 12.85
CA GLY A 32 -5.30 5.38 13.43
C GLY A 32 -4.67 6.37 12.41
N ILE A 33 -4.97 6.19 11.12
CA ILE A 33 -4.49 7.04 10.04
C ILE A 33 -5.63 7.97 9.61
N ASP A 34 -5.39 9.28 9.63
CA ASP A 34 -6.24 10.29 9.01
C ASP A 34 -5.72 10.62 7.61
N LEU A 35 -6.59 10.55 6.59
CA LEU A 35 -6.19 10.78 5.19
C LEU A 35 -5.77 12.23 4.90
N ALA A 36 -6.29 13.22 5.64
CA ALA A 36 -5.87 14.60 5.48
C ALA A 36 -4.47 14.81 6.05
N GLU A 37 -4.17 14.21 7.22
CA GLU A 37 -2.83 14.21 7.81
C GLU A 37 -1.84 13.45 6.94
N ALA A 38 -2.22 12.27 6.42
CA ALA A 38 -1.40 11.48 5.49
C ALA A 38 -1.05 12.30 4.23
N SER A 39 -2.03 13.00 3.66
CA SER A 39 -1.82 13.90 2.51
C SER A 39 -0.87 15.04 2.85
N ALA A 40 -0.99 15.63 4.03
CA ALA A 40 -0.08 16.69 4.50
C ALA A 40 1.35 16.17 4.70
N ALA A 41 1.49 14.95 5.25
CA ALA A 41 2.78 14.29 5.44
C ALA A 41 3.48 14.00 4.10
N LEU A 42 2.75 13.46 3.10
CA LEU A 42 3.29 13.21 1.76
C LEU A 42 3.84 14.50 1.13
N ARG A 43 3.08 15.61 1.19
CA ARG A 43 3.53 16.91 0.70
C ARG A 43 4.74 17.43 1.45
N ALA A 44 4.79 17.25 2.76
CA ALA A 44 5.90 17.72 3.60
C ALA A 44 7.20 16.95 3.31
N LEU A 45 7.12 15.65 3.12
CA LEU A 45 8.25 14.78 2.73
C LEU A 45 8.77 15.14 1.34
N HIS A 46 7.87 15.32 0.38
CA HIS A 46 8.22 15.74 -0.97
C HIS A 46 8.99 17.07 -0.97
N ARG A 47 8.48 18.11 -0.26
CA ARG A 47 9.15 19.41 -0.13
C ARG A 47 10.51 19.31 0.55
N ALA A 48 10.69 18.36 1.47
CA ALA A 48 11.97 18.11 2.13
C ALA A 48 12.95 17.31 1.25
N GLY A 49 12.52 16.80 0.09
CA GLY A 49 13.33 15.96 -0.79
C GLY A 49 13.57 14.56 -0.22
N ILE A 50 12.62 14.04 0.56
CA ILE A 50 12.60 12.67 1.09
C ILE A 50 11.65 11.84 0.21
N ALA A 51 12.16 10.74 -0.34
CA ALA A 51 11.35 9.82 -1.13
C ALA A 51 10.33 9.08 -0.25
N VAL A 52 9.19 8.71 -0.85
CA VAL A 52 8.18 7.91 -0.17
C VAL A 52 8.01 6.59 -0.89
N TYR A 53 8.04 5.49 -0.12
CA TYR A 53 7.61 4.17 -0.52
C TYR A 53 6.26 3.89 0.16
N GLY A 54 5.17 4.07 -0.58
CA GLY A 54 3.80 3.91 -0.08
C GLY A 54 3.36 2.44 -0.10
N TYR A 55 2.90 1.93 1.03
CA TYR A 55 2.36 0.58 1.17
C TYR A 55 0.84 0.65 1.22
N PHE A 56 0.17 -0.06 0.32
CA PHE A 56 -1.27 -0.18 0.23
C PHE A 56 -1.68 -1.65 0.29
N LEU A 57 -2.73 -1.94 1.04
CA LEU A 57 -3.23 -3.28 1.30
C LEU A 57 -4.67 -3.39 0.78
N PHE A 58 -4.90 -4.28 -0.16
CA PHE A 58 -6.19 -4.50 -0.82
C PHE A 58 -6.81 -5.83 -0.41
N GLY A 59 -8.14 -5.92 -0.48
CA GLY A 59 -8.89 -7.13 -0.18
C GLY A 59 -8.98 -7.42 1.31
N THR A 60 -8.91 -6.39 2.14
CA THR A 60 -9.16 -6.49 3.58
C THR A 60 -10.66 -6.72 3.84
N PRO A 61 -11.07 -7.41 4.91
CA PRO A 61 -12.47 -7.77 5.14
C PRO A 61 -13.47 -6.62 5.07
N PRO A 62 -13.18 -5.39 5.55
CA PRO A 62 -14.09 -4.26 5.43
C PRO A 62 -14.09 -3.57 4.05
N GLU A 63 -13.10 -3.84 3.18
CA GLU A 63 -12.95 -3.15 1.89
C GLU A 63 -13.97 -3.64 0.86
N THR A 64 -14.55 -2.75 0.09
CA THR A 64 -15.34 -3.04 -1.12
C THR A 64 -14.54 -2.69 -2.38
N GLU A 65 -15.05 -3.08 -3.56
CA GLU A 65 -14.47 -2.66 -4.83
C GLU A 65 -14.50 -1.13 -5.00
N ALA A 66 -15.56 -0.48 -4.52
CA ALA A 66 -15.67 0.98 -4.55
C ALA A 66 -14.59 1.65 -3.69
N ASP A 67 -14.30 1.12 -2.49
CA ASP A 67 -13.26 1.64 -1.61
C ASP A 67 -11.85 1.44 -2.22
N ALA A 68 -11.66 0.34 -2.96
CA ALA A 68 -10.41 0.12 -3.71
C ALA A 68 -10.23 1.16 -4.83
N HIS A 69 -11.31 1.59 -5.49
CA HIS A 69 -11.27 2.70 -6.45
C HIS A 69 -10.95 4.04 -5.78
N GLU A 70 -11.50 4.33 -4.59
CA GLU A 70 -11.12 5.53 -3.83
C GLU A 70 -9.65 5.49 -3.40
N THR A 71 -9.12 4.30 -3.09
CA THR A 71 -7.69 4.10 -2.84
C THR A 71 -6.85 4.40 -4.09
N LEU A 72 -7.29 3.97 -5.27
CA LEU A 72 -6.65 4.35 -6.53
C LEU A 72 -6.67 5.88 -6.73
N ASP A 73 -7.82 6.52 -6.51
CA ASP A 73 -7.96 7.98 -6.63
C ASP A 73 -7.05 8.72 -5.65
N PHE A 74 -6.89 8.21 -4.42
CA PHE A 74 -5.93 8.74 -3.47
C PHE A 74 -4.50 8.65 -4.00
N ILE A 75 -4.08 7.49 -4.51
CA ILE A 75 -2.76 7.28 -5.11
C ILE A 75 -2.54 8.23 -6.30
N VAL A 76 -3.54 8.39 -7.16
CA VAL A 76 -3.48 9.27 -8.33
C VAL A 76 -3.28 10.73 -7.92
N ARG A 77 -4.07 11.22 -6.97
CA ARG A 77 -3.95 12.60 -6.44
C ARG A 77 -2.59 12.89 -5.80
N HIS A 78 -1.90 11.86 -5.30
CA HIS A 78 -0.62 11.98 -4.62
C HIS A 78 0.56 11.38 -5.39
N SER A 79 0.36 11.04 -6.67
CA SER A 79 1.34 10.31 -7.49
C SER A 79 2.69 11.03 -7.62
N GLU A 80 2.70 12.37 -7.60
CA GLU A 80 3.93 13.17 -7.63
C GLU A 80 4.75 13.08 -6.33
N TYR A 81 4.11 12.75 -5.20
CA TYR A 81 4.75 12.64 -3.88
C TYR A 81 5.23 11.22 -3.57
N ILE A 82 4.73 10.22 -4.32
CA ILE A 82 5.03 8.81 -4.11
C ILE A 82 6.11 8.35 -5.09
N SER A 83 7.24 7.91 -4.56
CA SER A 83 8.38 7.47 -5.36
C SER A 83 8.27 6.01 -5.79
N PHE A 84 7.78 5.15 -4.89
CA PHE A 84 7.56 3.72 -5.10
C PHE A 84 6.27 3.27 -4.42
N LEU A 85 5.67 2.20 -4.96
CA LEU A 85 4.46 1.59 -4.44
C LEU A 85 4.69 0.11 -4.11
N ASN A 86 4.23 -0.31 -2.94
CA ASN A 86 3.97 -1.70 -2.60
C ASN A 86 2.45 -1.92 -2.59
N LEU A 87 1.98 -2.79 -3.46
CA LEU A 87 0.56 -3.13 -3.61
C LEU A 87 0.39 -4.57 -3.13
N ALA A 88 -0.03 -4.73 -1.90
CA ALA A 88 -0.23 -6.03 -1.26
C ALA A 88 -1.69 -6.46 -1.29
N ILE A 89 -1.93 -7.77 -1.42
CA ILE A 89 -3.25 -8.37 -1.21
C ILE A 89 -3.27 -8.97 0.18
N PHE A 90 -4.33 -8.66 0.93
CA PHE A 90 -4.51 -9.15 2.30
C PHE A 90 -4.45 -10.68 2.35
N ASN A 91 -3.70 -11.19 3.31
CA ASN A 91 -3.65 -12.59 3.66
C ASN A 91 -4.16 -12.75 5.10
N LEU A 92 -5.22 -13.53 5.29
CA LEU A 92 -5.83 -13.75 6.60
C LEU A 92 -4.96 -14.72 7.42
N PRO A 93 -4.32 -14.27 8.53
CA PRO A 93 -3.52 -15.16 9.37
C PRO A 93 -4.40 -16.24 10.02
N ALA A 94 -3.96 -17.50 9.99
CA ALA A 94 -4.75 -18.64 10.46
C ALA A 94 -5.14 -18.56 11.96
N GLY A 95 -4.33 -17.87 12.78
CA GLY A 95 -4.55 -17.69 14.21
C GLY A 95 -5.18 -16.36 14.62
N SER A 96 -5.54 -15.51 13.65
CA SER A 96 -6.10 -14.18 13.96
C SER A 96 -7.56 -14.26 14.44
N GLU A 97 -8.01 -13.18 15.08
CA GLU A 97 -9.39 -13.05 15.56
C GLU A 97 -10.38 -12.99 14.39
N GLU A 98 -9.99 -12.32 13.31
CA GLU A 98 -10.76 -12.26 12.06
C GLU A 98 -10.96 -13.65 11.45
N ALA A 99 -9.97 -14.56 11.56
CA ALA A 99 -10.10 -15.92 11.05
C ALA A 99 -11.14 -16.74 11.81
N ARG A 100 -11.55 -16.32 13.01
CA ARG A 100 -12.62 -16.96 13.80
C ARG A 100 -14.00 -16.46 13.42
N SER A 101 -14.11 -15.24 12.93
CA SER A 101 -15.38 -14.59 12.58
C SER A 101 -15.77 -14.74 11.11
N LEU A 102 -14.79 -15.02 10.23
CA LEU A 102 -15.00 -15.16 8.80
C LEU A 102 -15.21 -16.63 8.38
N SER A 103 -15.97 -16.86 7.31
CA SER A 103 -16.05 -18.18 6.67
C SER A 103 -14.72 -18.47 5.98
N THR A 104 -13.94 -19.41 6.53
CA THR A 104 -12.58 -19.70 6.08
C THR A 104 -12.41 -21.10 5.54
N GLN A 105 -11.45 -21.25 4.63
CA GLN A 105 -11.01 -22.54 4.10
C GLN A 105 -9.48 -22.61 4.17
N LYS A 106 -8.92 -23.79 4.31
CA LYS A 106 -7.48 -24.01 4.18
C LYS A 106 -7.05 -23.81 2.72
N PHE A 107 -5.89 -23.22 2.47
CA PHE A 107 -5.31 -23.15 1.13
C PHE A 107 -4.84 -24.53 0.65
N TYR A 108 -4.35 -25.35 1.58
CA TYR A 108 -3.91 -26.74 1.38
C TYR A 108 -4.03 -27.50 2.70
N GLU A 109 -4.02 -28.82 2.64
CA GLU A 109 -3.94 -29.65 3.82
C GLU A 109 -2.51 -29.73 4.33
N GLY A 110 -2.30 -29.44 5.62
CA GLY A 110 -1.01 -29.48 6.28
C GLY A 110 -0.91 -28.51 7.45
N ASP A 111 0.04 -28.77 8.35
CA ASP A 111 0.19 -28.02 9.61
C ASP A 111 0.92 -26.67 9.43
N LEU A 112 1.56 -26.44 8.28
CA LEU A 112 2.31 -25.21 7.97
C LEU A 112 1.47 -24.12 7.31
N SER A 113 0.15 -24.22 7.33
CA SER A 113 -0.76 -23.22 6.77
C SER A 113 -0.81 -21.97 7.66
N LEU A 114 0.04 -20.99 7.39
CA LEU A 114 0.09 -19.71 8.12
C LEU A 114 -1.12 -18.80 7.82
N TYR A 115 -1.77 -19.01 6.68
CA TYR A 115 -2.88 -18.20 6.19
C TYR A 115 -4.10 -19.05 5.83
N ARG A 116 -5.27 -18.42 5.85
CA ARG A 116 -6.54 -18.98 5.43
C ARG A 116 -7.09 -18.26 4.22
N SER A 117 -7.73 -18.98 3.31
CA SER A 117 -8.66 -18.40 2.36
C SER A 117 -9.96 -18.04 3.08
N PHE A 118 -10.62 -16.98 2.71
CA PHE A 118 -11.90 -16.60 3.28
C PHE A 118 -12.88 -16.13 2.21
N LEU A 119 -14.16 -16.31 2.49
CA LEU A 119 -15.23 -15.72 1.71
C LEU A 119 -15.34 -14.26 2.12
N HIS A 120 -15.05 -13.36 1.18
CA HIS A 120 -15.05 -11.92 1.48
C HIS A 120 -16.49 -11.43 1.73
N PRO A 121 -16.75 -10.71 2.87
CA PRO A 121 -18.11 -10.30 3.25
C PRO A 121 -18.84 -9.47 2.18
N ALA A 122 -18.13 -8.59 1.50
CA ALA A 122 -18.66 -7.75 0.43
C ALA A 122 -18.51 -8.37 -0.98
N GLY A 123 -18.16 -9.64 -1.10
CA GLY A 123 -17.94 -10.30 -2.40
C GLY A 123 -16.67 -9.84 -3.15
N TRP A 124 -15.84 -9.00 -2.54
CA TRP A 124 -14.58 -8.50 -3.09
C TRP A 124 -13.49 -9.57 -3.00
N GLN A 125 -13.67 -10.67 -3.74
CA GLN A 125 -12.83 -11.86 -3.65
C GLN A 125 -11.40 -11.61 -4.15
N ARG A 126 -10.44 -12.38 -3.65
CA ARG A 126 -9.02 -12.29 -3.99
C ARG A 126 -8.74 -12.24 -5.51
N GLY A 127 -9.54 -12.95 -6.31
CA GLY A 127 -9.44 -12.92 -7.78
C GLY A 127 -9.78 -11.54 -8.37
N ASN A 128 -10.84 -10.92 -7.86
CA ASN A 128 -11.28 -9.58 -8.25
C ASN A 128 -10.24 -8.54 -7.86
N VAL A 129 -9.74 -8.61 -6.61
CA VAL A 129 -8.66 -7.75 -6.10
C VAL A 129 -7.42 -7.83 -6.99
N ARG A 130 -6.98 -9.04 -7.34
CA ARG A 130 -5.84 -9.24 -8.25
C ARG A 130 -6.09 -8.62 -9.62
N ASN A 131 -7.27 -8.84 -10.19
CA ASN A 131 -7.64 -8.26 -11.48
C ASN A 131 -7.64 -6.73 -11.43
N PHE A 132 -8.20 -6.13 -10.38
CA PHE A 132 -8.19 -4.69 -10.17
C PHE A 132 -6.76 -4.14 -10.12
N ILE A 133 -5.90 -4.72 -9.29
CA ILE A 133 -4.49 -4.29 -9.17
C ILE A 133 -3.78 -4.40 -10.53
N GLU A 134 -3.88 -5.55 -11.21
CA GLU A 134 -3.10 -5.81 -12.43
C GLU A 134 -3.67 -5.12 -13.68
N LYS A 135 -4.99 -4.97 -13.79
CA LYS A 135 -5.64 -4.49 -15.00
C LYS A 135 -6.06 -3.02 -14.95
N ILE A 136 -6.33 -2.51 -13.75
CA ILE A 136 -6.83 -1.13 -13.55
C ILE A 136 -5.74 -0.29 -12.89
N LEU A 137 -5.35 -0.61 -11.65
CA LEU A 137 -4.48 0.23 -10.84
C LEU A 137 -3.08 0.39 -11.46
N LYS A 138 -2.39 -0.71 -11.74
CA LYS A 138 -1.02 -0.67 -12.32
C LYS A 138 -0.97 -0.06 -13.72
N LYS A 139 -2.08 -0.08 -14.46
CA LYS A 139 -2.18 0.47 -15.81
C LYS A 139 -2.63 1.93 -15.85
N HIS A 140 -3.08 2.49 -14.72
CA HIS A 140 -3.49 3.89 -14.66
C HIS A 140 -2.33 4.81 -15.05
N PRO A 141 -2.54 5.83 -15.92
CA PRO A 141 -1.47 6.68 -16.46
C PRO A 141 -0.60 7.35 -15.39
N ALA A 142 -1.18 7.76 -14.25
CA ALA A 142 -0.44 8.36 -13.14
C ALA A 142 0.33 7.34 -12.28
N VAL A 143 -0.08 6.07 -12.29
CA VAL A 143 0.50 5.00 -11.44
C VAL A 143 1.56 4.20 -12.19
N ALA A 144 1.35 3.91 -13.46
CA ALA A 144 2.25 3.11 -14.28
C ALA A 144 3.72 3.63 -14.27
N PRO A 145 4.00 4.95 -14.30
CA PRO A 145 5.36 5.45 -14.16
C PRO A 145 6.01 5.14 -12.81
N ILE A 146 5.22 5.09 -11.71
CA ILE A 146 5.72 4.74 -10.39
C ILE A 146 6.10 3.26 -10.35
N ILE A 147 5.24 2.38 -10.89
CA ILE A 147 5.49 0.94 -10.96
C ILE A 147 6.74 0.63 -11.79
N ARG A 148 6.91 1.29 -12.96
CA ARG A 148 8.09 1.10 -13.82
C ARG A 148 9.43 1.52 -13.19
N ARG A 149 9.40 2.36 -12.16
CA ARG A 149 10.61 2.73 -11.40
C ARG A 149 11.06 1.65 -10.41
N THR A 150 10.20 0.67 -10.12
CA THR A 150 10.53 -0.40 -9.17
C THR A 150 11.63 -1.27 -9.75
N PRO A 151 12.78 -1.44 -9.06
CA PRO A 151 13.86 -2.31 -9.51
C PRO A 151 13.42 -3.76 -9.56
N GLU A 152 13.80 -4.49 -10.61
CA GLU A 152 13.39 -5.87 -10.82
C GLU A 152 13.90 -6.84 -9.75
N PHE A 153 15.07 -6.56 -9.19
CA PHE A 153 15.79 -7.48 -8.28
C PHE A 153 15.67 -7.14 -6.79
N PHE A 154 15.00 -6.04 -6.42
CA PHE A 154 14.92 -5.58 -5.03
C PHE A 154 13.49 -5.21 -4.65
N THR A 155 12.89 -6.02 -3.80
CA THR A 155 11.49 -5.85 -3.39
C THR A 155 11.30 -5.07 -2.09
N SER A 156 12.33 -4.96 -1.22
CA SER A 156 12.16 -4.44 0.14
C SER A 156 12.93 -3.16 0.47
N ASN A 157 13.98 -2.81 -0.28
CA ASN A 157 14.77 -1.60 -0.02
C ASN A 157 15.17 -0.89 -1.32
N HIS A 158 14.50 0.21 -1.63
CA HIS A 158 14.72 1.02 -2.84
C HIS A 158 15.53 2.29 -2.58
N ALA A 159 15.92 2.56 -1.33
CA ALA A 159 16.62 3.79 -0.95
C ALA A 159 17.95 4.00 -1.70
N PRO A 160 18.79 2.95 -1.93
CA PRO A 160 20.03 3.11 -2.70
C PRO A 160 19.76 3.60 -4.12
N PHE A 161 18.72 3.04 -4.79
CA PHE A 161 18.40 3.44 -6.18
C PHE A 161 17.89 4.86 -6.27
N PHE A 162 17.14 5.32 -5.27
CA PHE A 162 16.69 6.71 -5.22
C PHE A 162 17.86 7.69 -5.07
N ALA A 163 18.85 7.35 -4.26
CA ALA A 163 20.07 8.14 -4.12
C ALA A 163 20.85 8.21 -5.44
N PHE A 164 21.02 7.09 -6.15
CA PHE A 164 21.67 7.05 -7.46
C PHE A 164 20.94 7.90 -8.50
N LEU A 165 19.62 7.81 -8.60
CA LEU A 165 18.82 8.57 -9.56
C LEU A 165 18.93 10.10 -9.36
N LYS A 166 19.16 10.57 -8.14
CA LYS A 166 19.36 11.99 -7.84
C LYS A 166 20.76 12.49 -8.19
N ASN A 167 21.77 11.64 -8.11
CA ASN A 167 23.16 12.01 -8.39
C ASN A 167 23.52 11.91 -9.88
N SER A 168 22.61 11.36 -10.71
CA SER A 168 22.81 11.18 -12.16
C SER A 168 22.18 12.30 -13.00
N LYS A 169 21.71 13.38 -12.36
CA LYS A 169 21.22 14.61 -12.97
C LYS A 169 22.12 15.77 -12.56
#